data_5595e97a3d03e95de244630463e5929a
#
_entry.id   5595e97a3d03e95de244630463e5929a
#
_cell.length_a   1.000
_cell.length_b   1.000
_cell.length_c   1.000
_cell.angle_alpha   90.00
_cell.angle_beta   90.00
_cell.angle_gamma   90.00
#
_symmetry.space_group_name_H-M   'P 1'
#
loop_
_entity.id
_entity.type
_entity.pdbx_description
1 polymer ?
#
loop_
_entity_poly.entity_id
_entity_poly.type
_entity_poly.pdbx_seq_one_letter_code
_entity_poly.pdbx_strand_id
1 'polypeptide(L)'
;MRVISGSARGRMLDAVPGKNTRPTTDKVKESVFNILQFRLYDAAMLDLFAGTGQMGIEALSRGAARAVFVDQAPKAIGVIKKNIAAARVEDGIRALFGKH
;
A
#
# COMPACT_ATOMS: atom_id res chain seq x y z
N MET A 1 6.11 -4.18 9.23
CA MET A 1 5.35 -2.94 8.97
C MET A 1 3.86 -3.21 9.14
N ARG A 2 3.10 -2.20 9.37
CA ARG A 2 1.67 -2.32 9.65
C ARG A 2 0.87 -1.18 9.04
N VAL A 3 -0.44 -1.39 8.90
CA VAL A 3 -1.38 -0.34 8.54
C VAL A 3 -1.62 0.54 9.77
N ILE A 4 -1.52 1.86 9.59
CA ILE A 4 -1.56 2.82 10.71
C ILE A 4 -3.00 3.18 11.08
N SER A 5 -3.86 3.42 10.10
CA SER A 5 -5.20 3.94 10.36
C SER A 5 -6.22 3.39 9.36
N GLY A 6 -7.50 3.59 9.65
CA GLY A 6 -8.58 3.19 8.77
C GLY A 6 -9.12 1.79 9.03
N SER A 7 -9.79 1.21 8.05
CA SER A 7 -10.48 -0.08 8.18
C SER A 7 -9.54 -1.25 8.45
N ALA A 8 -8.29 -1.15 8.00
CA ALA A 8 -7.29 -2.20 8.18
C ALA A 8 -6.26 -1.88 9.28
N ARG A 9 -6.54 -0.88 10.12
CA ARG A 9 -5.63 -0.46 11.21
C ARG A 9 -5.09 -1.65 11.99
N GLY A 10 -3.78 -1.67 12.19
CA GLY A 10 -3.08 -2.68 12.97
C GLY A 10 -2.75 -3.97 12.21
N ARG A 11 -3.22 -4.13 10.99
CA ARG A 11 -2.88 -5.31 10.18
C ARG A 11 -1.40 -5.30 9.83
N MET A 12 -0.76 -6.46 9.99
CA MET A 12 0.65 -6.62 9.67
C MET A 12 0.83 -6.90 8.18
N LEU A 13 1.86 -6.29 7.60
CA LEU A 13 2.22 -6.45 6.19
C LEU A 13 3.60 -7.06 6.08
N ASP A 14 3.79 -7.90 5.06
CA ASP A 14 5.07 -8.56 4.82
C ASP A 14 6.02 -7.67 4.01
N ALA A 15 7.32 -7.81 4.28
CA ALA A 15 8.37 -7.20 3.47
C ALA A 15 8.65 -8.04 2.23
N VAL A 16 9.26 -7.41 1.22
CA VAL A 16 9.72 -8.13 0.01
C VAL A 16 11.02 -8.86 0.34
N PRO A 17 11.07 -10.21 0.20
CA PRO A 17 12.29 -10.96 0.51
C PRO A 17 13.47 -10.53 -0.35
N GLY A 18 14.64 -10.45 0.25
CA GLY A 18 15.90 -10.18 -0.46
C GLY A 18 16.13 -8.75 -0.88
N LYS A 19 15.23 -7.83 -0.60
CA LYS A 19 15.46 -6.42 -0.88
C LYS A 19 16.14 -5.71 0.28
N ASN A 20 17.24 -5.02 -0.05
CA ASN A 20 18.02 -4.23 0.89
C ASN A 20 17.51 -2.79 1.02
N THR A 21 16.26 -2.56 0.73
CA THR A 21 15.66 -1.24 0.87
C THR A 21 14.98 -1.12 2.22
N ARG A 22 15.19 0.00 2.89
CA ARG A 22 14.46 0.30 4.11
C ARG A 22 13.00 0.55 3.77
N PRO A 23 12.07 -0.13 4.43
CA PRO A 23 10.66 0.22 4.29
C PRO A 23 10.42 1.64 4.82
N THR A 24 9.43 2.31 4.25
CA THR A 24 8.96 3.58 4.78
C THR A 24 8.55 3.40 6.24
N THR A 25 9.09 4.20 7.13
CA THR A 25 8.77 4.09 8.56
C THR A 25 7.32 4.49 8.83
N ASP A 26 6.75 3.98 9.91
CA ASP A 26 5.40 4.34 10.34
C ASP A 26 5.26 5.86 10.52
N LYS A 27 6.26 6.50 11.07
CA LYS A 27 6.27 7.96 11.28
C LYS A 27 6.18 8.75 9.98
N VAL A 28 6.97 8.37 8.99
CA VAL A 28 6.96 9.03 7.67
C VAL A 28 5.63 8.77 6.98
N LYS A 29 5.16 7.54 6.99
CA LYS A 29 3.87 7.16 6.41
C LYS A 29 2.72 7.96 7.04
N GLU A 30 2.69 8.02 8.35
CA GLU A 30 1.69 8.81 9.08
C GLU A 30 1.73 10.27 8.70
N SER A 31 2.93 10.88 8.61
CA SER A 31 3.10 12.28 8.23
C SER A 31 2.57 12.55 6.83
N VAL A 32 2.89 11.69 5.86
CA VAL A 32 2.41 11.83 4.48
C VAL A 32 0.88 11.76 4.43
N PHE A 33 0.30 10.79 5.09
CA PHE A 33 -1.17 10.61 5.05
C PHE A 33 -1.91 11.66 5.87
N ASN A 34 -1.30 12.23 6.89
CA ASN A 34 -1.88 13.39 7.59
C ASN A 34 -1.99 14.61 6.67
N ILE A 35 -1.01 14.81 5.80
CA ILE A 35 -1.08 15.88 4.78
C ILE A 35 -2.21 15.61 3.78
N LEU A 36 -2.41 14.35 3.41
CA LEU A 36 -3.36 13.95 2.38
C LEU A 36 -4.77 13.65 2.91
N GLN A 37 -4.99 13.66 4.21
CA GLN A 37 -6.18 13.08 4.85
C GLN A 37 -7.52 13.56 4.28
N PHE A 38 -7.62 14.82 3.89
CA PHE A 38 -8.84 15.38 3.34
C PHE A 38 -9.04 15.09 1.83
N ARG A 39 -8.07 14.45 1.20
CA ARG A 39 -8.11 14.11 -0.22
C ARG A 39 -8.14 12.61 -0.48
N LEU A 40 -8.06 11.81 0.58
CA LEU A 40 -7.98 10.35 0.44
C LEU A 40 -9.32 9.69 0.21
N TYR A 41 -10.37 10.17 0.88
CA TYR A 41 -11.67 9.52 0.78
C TYR A 41 -12.15 9.53 -0.67
N ASP A 42 -12.54 8.35 -1.16
CA ASP A 42 -13.01 8.11 -2.53
C ASP A 42 -11.99 8.46 -3.62
N ALA A 43 -10.71 8.64 -3.27
CA ALA A 43 -9.66 8.96 -4.21
C ALA A 43 -9.11 7.73 -4.92
N ALA A 44 -8.43 7.96 -6.05
CA ALA A 44 -7.60 6.94 -6.70
C ALA A 44 -6.14 7.24 -6.41
N MET A 45 -5.38 6.22 -6.01
CA MET A 45 -3.97 6.34 -5.71
C MET A 45 -3.13 5.53 -6.69
N LEU A 46 -2.06 6.13 -7.19
CA LEU A 46 -1.08 5.47 -8.05
C LEU A 46 0.24 5.37 -7.29
N ASP A 47 0.71 4.15 -7.08
CA ASP A 47 1.98 3.86 -6.44
C ASP A 47 2.94 3.25 -7.47
N LEU A 48 3.86 4.06 -7.99
CA LEU A 48 4.76 3.69 -9.07
C LEU A 48 5.92 2.79 -8.64
N PHE A 49 6.23 2.75 -7.36
CA PHE A 49 7.29 1.92 -6.79
C PHE A 49 6.72 1.18 -5.59
N ALA A 50 5.74 0.33 -5.89
CA ALA A 50 4.87 -0.20 -4.85
C ALA A 50 5.58 -1.06 -3.81
N GLY A 51 6.60 -1.83 -4.20
CA GLY A 51 7.35 -2.66 -3.28
C GLY A 51 6.44 -3.63 -2.50
N THR A 52 6.22 -3.33 -1.22
CA THR A 52 5.32 -4.11 -0.36
C THR A 52 3.85 -3.76 -0.53
N GLY A 53 3.54 -2.67 -1.24
CA GLY A 53 2.20 -2.14 -1.39
C GLY A 53 1.72 -1.32 -0.20
N GLN A 54 2.57 -1.06 0.80
CA GLN A 54 2.12 -0.45 2.05
C GLN A 54 1.47 0.92 1.89
N MET A 55 1.95 1.75 0.95
CA MET A 55 1.38 3.09 0.75
C MET A 55 -0.02 3.02 0.14
N GLY A 56 -0.21 2.23 -0.91
CA GLY A 56 -1.52 2.04 -1.52
C GLY A 56 -2.51 1.36 -0.59
N ILE A 57 -2.06 0.38 0.18
CA ILE A 57 -2.88 -0.30 1.18
C ILE A 57 -3.30 0.66 2.28
N GLU A 58 -2.40 1.53 2.74
CA GLU A 58 -2.73 2.56 3.71
C GLU A 58 -3.81 3.50 3.17
N ALA A 59 -3.68 3.94 1.91
CA ALA A 59 -4.68 4.78 1.26
C ALA A 59 -6.05 4.10 1.21
N LEU A 60 -6.10 2.83 0.79
CA LEU A 60 -7.34 2.05 0.73
C LEU A 60 -7.96 1.89 2.12
N SER A 61 -7.13 1.62 3.13
CA SER A 61 -7.57 1.50 4.51
C SER A 61 -8.22 2.78 5.02
N ARG A 62 -7.75 3.93 4.56
CA ARG A 62 -8.27 5.25 4.95
C ARG A 62 -9.42 5.76 4.09
N GLY A 63 -9.92 4.94 3.16
CA GLY A 63 -11.12 5.25 2.39
C GLY A 63 -10.90 5.63 0.93
N ALA A 64 -9.69 5.45 0.39
CA ALA A 64 -9.49 5.62 -1.05
C ALA A 64 -10.35 4.60 -1.82
N ALA A 65 -10.90 5.04 -2.95
CA ALA A 65 -11.78 4.19 -3.76
C ALA A 65 -10.99 3.07 -4.46
N ARG A 66 -9.75 3.36 -4.85
CA ARG A 66 -8.92 2.39 -5.56
C ARG A 66 -7.45 2.77 -5.44
N ALA A 67 -6.59 1.76 -5.63
CA ALA A 67 -5.15 1.98 -5.72
C ALA A 67 -4.60 1.15 -6.89
N VAL A 68 -3.64 1.71 -7.59
CA VAL A 68 -2.91 1.05 -8.66
C VAL A 68 -1.48 0.87 -8.19
N PHE A 69 -1.02 -0.38 -8.16
CA PHE A 69 0.33 -0.73 -7.72
C PHE A 69 1.18 -1.09 -8.92
N VAL A 70 2.29 -0.42 -9.09
CA VAL A 70 3.23 -0.68 -10.18
C VAL A 70 4.59 -1.04 -9.60
N ASP A 71 5.11 -2.19 -9.98
CA ASP A 71 6.46 -2.61 -9.63
C ASP A 71 6.99 -3.55 -10.71
N GLN A 72 8.28 -3.48 -11.00
CA GLN A 72 8.88 -4.32 -12.02
C GLN A 72 9.31 -5.68 -11.49
N ALA A 73 9.42 -5.85 -10.17
CA ALA A 73 9.91 -7.08 -9.56
C ALA A 73 8.77 -8.08 -9.33
N PRO A 74 8.82 -9.30 -9.90
CA PRO A 74 7.78 -10.31 -9.66
C PRO A 74 7.59 -10.67 -8.18
N LYS A 75 8.67 -10.67 -7.40
CA LYS A 75 8.60 -10.92 -5.96
C LYS A 75 7.79 -9.85 -5.23
N ALA A 76 7.96 -8.58 -5.63
CA ALA A 76 7.18 -7.48 -5.06
C ALA A 76 5.69 -7.65 -5.37
N ILE A 77 5.35 -8.01 -6.59
CA ILE A 77 3.96 -8.26 -6.99
C ILE A 77 3.31 -9.33 -6.12
N GLY A 78 4.01 -10.43 -5.88
CA GLY A 78 3.52 -11.51 -5.02
C GLY A 78 3.26 -11.02 -3.59
N VAL A 79 4.17 -10.23 -3.04
CA VAL A 79 4.03 -9.67 -1.70
C VAL A 79 2.88 -8.66 -1.63
N ILE A 80 2.72 -7.82 -2.65
CA ILE A 80 1.59 -6.87 -2.72
C ILE A 80 0.25 -7.62 -2.65
N LYS A 81 0.08 -8.66 -3.45
CA LYS A 81 -1.14 -9.47 -3.45
C LYS A 81 -1.43 -10.07 -2.08
N LYS A 82 -0.40 -10.61 -1.43
CA LYS A 82 -0.50 -11.19 -0.10
C LYS A 82 -0.89 -10.15 0.95
N ASN A 83 -0.24 -8.98 0.90
CA ASN A 83 -0.52 -7.88 1.83
C ASN A 83 -1.92 -7.30 1.66
N ILE A 84 -2.38 -7.19 0.42
CA ILE A 84 -3.74 -6.75 0.10
C ILE A 84 -4.78 -7.69 0.73
N ALA A 85 -4.58 -9.00 0.56
CA ALA A 85 -5.47 -9.99 1.16
C ALA A 85 -5.43 -9.95 2.69
N ALA A 86 -4.24 -9.83 3.28
CA ALA A 86 -4.07 -9.74 4.72
C ALA A 86 -4.76 -8.51 5.32
N ALA A 87 -4.74 -7.39 4.61
CA ALA A 87 -5.37 -6.15 5.05
C ALA A 87 -6.87 -6.11 4.74
N ARG A 88 -7.39 -7.05 3.95
CA ARG A 88 -8.80 -7.13 3.55
C ARG A 88 -9.28 -5.87 2.84
N VAL A 89 -8.48 -5.37 1.91
CA VAL A 89 -8.81 -4.16 1.13
C VAL A 89 -9.01 -4.48 -0.35
N GLU A 90 -9.36 -5.73 -0.68
CA GLU A 90 -9.48 -6.21 -2.06
C GLU A 90 -10.54 -5.47 -2.88
N ASP A 91 -11.60 -5.02 -2.25
CA ASP A 91 -12.73 -4.40 -2.95
C ASP A 91 -12.36 -3.09 -3.66
N GLY A 92 -11.31 -2.40 -3.20
CA GLY A 92 -10.84 -1.16 -3.80
C GLY A 92 -9.70 -1.34 -4.78
N ILE A 93 -9.35 -2.59 -5.14
CA ILE A 93 -8.07 -2.84 -5.78
C ILE A 93 -8.17 -2.92 -7.29
N ARG A 94 -7.31 -2.14 -7.94
CA ARG A 94 -6.78 -2.47 -9.25
C ARG A 94 -5.27 -2.58 -9.13
N ALA A 95 -4.76 -3.79 -9.20
CA ALA A 95 -3.35 -4.02 -9.29
C ALA A 95 -2.97 -4.07 -10.76
N LEU A 96 -2.29 -3.07 -11.25
CA LEU A 96 -1.62 -3.12 -12.54
C LEU A 96 -0.17 -3.46 -12.28
N PHE A 97 0.28 -4.54 -12.89
CA PHE A 97 1.64 -5.01 -12.77
C PHE A 97 2.36 -4.68 -14.07
N GLY A 98 3.28 -3.73 -14.00
CA GLY A 98 4.03 -3.34 -15.16
C GLY A 98 5.44 -2.93 -14.80
N LYS A 99 6.32 -3.03 -15.80
CA LYS A 99 7.64 -2.43 -15.73
C LYS A 99 7.51 -0.92 -15.94
N HIS A 100 8.24 -0.19 -15.15
CA HIS A 100 8.35 1.25 -15.35
C HIS A 100 9.79 1.65 -15.58
#